data_3211c25ac28113381066725addf8d84d
#
_entry.id   3211c25ac28113381066725addf8d84d
#
_cell.length_a   1.000
_cell.length_b   1.000
_cell.length_c   1.000
_cell.angle_alpha   90.00
_cell.angle_beta   90.00
_cell.angle_gamma   90.00
#
_symmetry.space_group_name_H-M   'P 1'
#
loop_
_entity.id
_entity.type
_entity.pdbx_description
1 polymer ?
#
loop_
_entity_poly.entity_id
_entity_poly.type
_entity_poly.pdbx_seq_one_letter_code
_entity_poly.pdbx_strand_id
1 'polypeptide(L)'
;MELLLKNDVPVEDQVENPIRFIGEKGYKVLVVGNSITLHSPKPEIGWTGDFGMAASCEEADFVHRLYTLCSERGKTRMCILQASVFEKYYYRDFIFDEYRAAKDFAADCVIMRISENVAPASKRSDIFLKRYKQFAGYLSGENAKLIFTTGFWKNEFA
;
A
#
# COMPACT_ATOMS: atom_id res chain seq x y z
N MET A 1 -5.86 1.17 -21.17
CA MET A 1 -5.45 2.07 -20.07
C MET A 1 -3.96 1.88 -19.92
N GLU A 2 -3.18 2.87 -20.35
CA GLU A 2 -1.73 2.79 -20.30
C GLU A 2 -1.29 2.63 -18.84
N LEU A 3 -0.54 1.60 -18.56
CA LEU A 3 0.01 1.31 -17.23
C LEU A 3 0.83 2.51 -16.75
N LEU A 4 0.48 2.99 -15.58
CA LEU A 4 0.91 4.25 -15.00
C LEU A 4 2.38 4.34 -14.59
N LEU A 5 3.16 3.30 -14.77
CA LEU A 5 4.59 3.33 -14.48
C LEU A 5 5.37 3.69 -15.73
N LYS A 6 5.27 4.94 -16.11
CA LYS A 6 6.13 5.56 -17.11
C LYS A 6 7.51 5.69 -16.50
N ASN A 7 8.47 4.98 -16.87
CA ASN A 7 9.89 5.19 -16.59
C ASN A 7 10.56 4.00 -15.89
N ASP A 8 11.14 3.12 -16.67
CA ASP A 8 12.20 2.19 -16.26
C ASP A 8 11.89 1.23 -15.08
N VAL A 9 10.61 1.02 -14.77
CA VAL A 9 10.22 -0.07 -13.88
C VAL A 9 10.00 -1.31 -14.73
N PRO A 10 10.75 -2.39 -14.50
CA PRO A 10 10.57 -3.65 -15.22
C PRO A 10 9.13 -4.12 -15.20
N VAL A 11 8.67 -4.70 -16.31
CA VAL A 11 7.26 -5.14 -16.47
C VAL A 11 6.86 -6.12 -15.36
N GLU A 12 7.78 -6.99 -14.93
CA GLU A 12 7.58 -7.94 -13.85
C GLU A 12 7.34 -7.30 -12.47
N ASP A 13 7.75 -6.04 -12.30
CA ASP A 13 7.58 -5.28 -11.07
C ASP A 13 6.39 -4.32 -11.11
N GLN A 14 5.77 -4.17 -12.27
CA GLN A 14 4.56 -3.34 -12.41
C GLN A 14 3.39 -4.02 -11.71
N VAL A 15 2.55 -3.20 -11.09
CA VAL A 15 1.35 -3.66 -10.40
C VAL A 15 0.12 -3.18 -11.15
N GLU A 16 -0.68 -4.13 -11.60
CA GLU A 16 -1.98 -3.80 -12.18
C GLU A 16 -2.98 -3.43 -11.07
N ASN A 17 -3.74 -2.35 -11.30
CA ASN A 17 -4.77 -1.88 -10.39
C ASN A 17 -4.30 -1.77 -8.93
N PRO A 18 -3.26 -0.96 -8.64
CA PRO A 18 -2.66 -0.89 -7.32
C PRO A 18 -3.55 -0.24 -6.27
N ILE A 19 -4.69 0.31 -6.67
CA ILE A 19 -5.61 1.05 -5.78
C ILE A 19 -7.00 0.44 -5.86
N ARG A 20 -7.61 0.22 -4.69
CA ARG A 20 -9.00 -0.21 -4.56
C ARG A 20 -9.73 0.61 -3.51
N PHE A 21 -11.00 0.87 -3.77
CA PHE A 21 -11.88 1.57 -2.83
C PHE A 21 -12.99 0.64 -2.37
N ILE A 22 -13.28 0.66 -1.07
CA ILE A 22 -14.43 -0.02 -0.45
C ILE A 22 -15.19 0.95 0.43
N GLY A 23 -16.51 0.76 0.47
CA GLY A 23 -17.43 1.73 1.11
C GLY A 23 -17.62 3.01 0.29
N GLU A 24 -18.76 3.66 0.49
CA GLU A 24 -19.14 4.84 -0.29
C GLU A 24 -18.77 6.16 0.38
N LYS A 25 -18.98 6.24 1.70
CA LYS A 25 -18.82 7.47 2.49
C LYS A 25 -18.48 7.17 3.94
N GLY A 26 -17.97 8.17 4.63
CA GLY A 26 -17.66 8.10 6.07
C GLY A 26 -16.23 8.49 6.36
N TYR A 27 -15.72 8.06 7.51
CA TYR A 27 -14.34 8.25 7.91
C TYR A 27 -13.40 7.54 6.91
N LYS A 28 -12.44 8.28 6.40
CA LYS A 28 -11.58 7.82 5.31
C LYS A 28 -10.31 7.19 5.85
N VAL A 29 -10.12 5.91 5.57
CA VAL A 29 -8.92 5.17 5.95
C VAL A 29 -8.15 4.77 4.70
N LEU A 30 -6.89 5.12 4.62
CA LEU A 30 -5.96 4.65 3.59
C LEU A 30 -5.06 3.57 4.21
N VAL A 31 -5.08 2.37 3.64
CA VAL A 31 -4.18 1.29 4.01
C VAL A 31 -3.14 1.12 2.91
N VAL A 32 -1.90 1.39 3.24
CA VAL A 32 -0.75 1.27 2.34
C VAL A 32 0.02 0.02 2.68
N GLY A 33 0.15 -0.88 1.71
CA GLY A 33 0.89 -2.13 1.91
C GLY A 33 1.46 -2.68 0.61
N ASN A 34 1.72 -3.95 0.59
CA ASN A 34 2.23 -4.69 -0.56
C ASN A 34 1.28 -5.85 -0.92
N SER A 35 1.79 -6.94 -1.48
CA SER A 35 0.98 -8.11 -1.88
C SER A 35 0.17 -8.73 -0.72
N ILE A 36 0.61 -8.58 0.53
CA ILE A 36 -0.15 -9.03 1.71
C ILE A 36 -1.40 -8.16 1.94
N THR A 37 -1.39 -6.93 1.45
CA THR A 37 -2.49 -5.97 1.59
C THR A 37 -3.48 -6.05 0.44
N LEU A 38 -2.94 -6.15 -0.79
CA LEU A 38 -3.73 -6.26 -2.02
C LEU A 38 -2.87 -6.90 -3.11
N HIS A 39 -3.38 -7.89 -3.80
CA HIS A 39 -2.75 -8.46 -4.98
C HIS A 39 -3.80 -8.89 -6.00
N SER A 40 -3.70 -8.37 -7.21
CA SER A 40 -4.55 -8.79 -8.33
C SER A 40 -4.24 -10.23 -8.75
N PRO A 41 -5.16 -10.94 -9.41
CA PRO A 41 -4.90 -12.29 -9.91
C PRO A 41 -3.61 -12.35 -10.74
N LYS A 42 -2.79 -13.35 -10.48
CA LYS A 42 -1.54 -13.63 -11.18
C LYS A 42 -1.40 -15.14 -11.40
N PRO A 43 -2.05 -15.69 -12.43
CA PRO A 43 -2.10 -17.15 -12.68
C PRO A 43 -0.72 -17.79 -12.83
N GLU A 44 0.28 -17.04 -13.29
CA GLU A 44 1.65 -17.53 -13.52
C GLU A 44 2.33 -17.99 -12.22
N ILE A 45 1.88 -17.48 -11.08
CA ILE A 45 2.34 -17.88 -9.75
C ILE A 45 1.28 -18.69 -8.98
N GLY A 46 0.18 -19.10 -9.65
CA GLY A 46 -0.92 -19.82 -9.05
C GLY A 46 -1.85 -18.98 -8.18
N TRP A 47 -1.76 -17.65 -8.24
CA TRP A 47 -2.61 -16.76 -7.48
C TRP A 47 -3.83 -16.34 -8.30
N THR A 48 -5.03 -16.68 -7.81
CA THR A 48 -6.32 -16.35 -8.46
C THR A 48 -7.15 -15.34 -7.68
N GLY A 49 -6.70 -14.98 -6.47
CA GLY A 49 -7.39 -14.02 -5.61
C GLY A 49 -7.17 -12.57 -6.05
N ASP A 50 -8.05 -11.69 -5.58
CA ASP A 50 -7.97 -10.24 -5.78
C ASP A 50 -8.05 -9.52 -4.42
N PHE A 51 -7.27 -10.02 -3.46
CA PHE A 51 -7.19 -9.61 -2.07
C PHE A 51 -5.77 -9.86 -1.54
N GLY A 52 -5.53 -9.65 -0.25
CA GLY A 52 -4.21 -9.84 0.36
C GLY A 52 -3.73 -11.30 0.33
N MET A 53 -2.54 -11.56 -0.22
CA MET A 53 -1.99 -12.91 -0.45
C MET A 53 -1.76 -13.74 0.83
N ALA A 54 -1.83 -13.15 2.01
CA ALA A 54 -1.70 -13.88 3.29
C ALA A 54 -3.03 -14.48 3.79
N ALA A 55 -4.10 -14.40 3.00
CA ALA A 55 -5.43 -14.87 3.37
C ALA A 55 -5.95 -15.92 2.37
N SER A 56 -6.90 -16.72 2.82
CA SER A 56 -7.55 -17.75 2.01
C SER A 56 -8.72 -17.22 1.18
N CYS A 57 -9.28 -16.07 1.54
CA CYS A 57 -10.36 -15.38 0.84
C CYS A 57 -10.34 -13.89 1.22
N GLU A 58 -11.12 -13.09 0.50
CA GLU A 58 -11.20 -11.63 0.70
C GLU A 58 -11.64 -11.28 2.12
N GLU A 59 -12.68 -11.92 2.64
CA GLU A 59 -13.23 -11.64 3.96
C GLU A 59 -12.27 -12.02 5.11
N ALA A 60 -11.29 -12.88 4.82
CA ALA A 60 -10.30 -13.33 5.79
C ALA A 60 -9.04 -12.46 5.80
N ASP A 61 -8.83 -11.60 4.79
CA ASP A 61 -7.67 -10.73 4.80
C ASP A 61 -7.79 -9.61 5.84
N PHE A 62 -6.62 -9.09 6.26
CA PHE A 62 -6.61 -8.14 7.37
C PHE A 62 -7.26 -6.80 7.01
N VAL A 63 -7.23 -6.39 5.74
CA VAL A 63 -7.79 -5.10 5.32
C VAL A 63 -9.31 -5.13 5.32
N HIS A 64 -9.91 -6.18 4.78
CA HIS A 64 -11.36 -6.35 4.77
C HIS A 64 -11.91 -6.59 6.19
N ARG A 65 -11.17 -7.32 7.03
CA ARG A 65 -11.51 -7.43 8.46
C ARG A 65 -11.42 -6.09 9.19
N LEU A 66 -10.38 -5.30 8.90
CA LEU A 66 -10.26 -3.95 9.46
C LEU A 66 -11.41 -3.06 9.00
N TYR A 67 -11.77 -3.12 7.70
CA TYR A 67 -12.92 -2.39 7.17
C TYR A 67 -14.22 -2.74 7.90
N THR A 68 -14.48 -4.03 8.12
CA THR A 68 -15.63 -4.52 8.86
C THR A 68 -15.67 -3.95 10.28
N LEU A 69 -14.56 -4.07 11.02
CA LEU A 69 -14.44 -3.54 12.39
C LEU A 69 -14.62 -2.02 12.48
N CYS A 70 -14.12 -1.27 11.50
CA CYS A 70 -14.32 0.17 11.42
C CYS A 70 -15.78 0.50 11.13
N SER A 71 -16.41 -0.25 10.22
CA SER A 71 -17.80 -0.02 9.78
C SER A 71 -18.82 -0.33 10.87
N GLU A 72 -18.52 -1.24 11.78
CA GLU A 72 -19.32 -1.50 12.99
C GLU A 72 -19.39 -0.28 13.93
N ARG A 73 -18.37 0.58 13.89
CA ARG A 73 -18.24 1.77 14.74
C ARG A 73 -18.75 3.04 14.08
N GLY A 74 -18.90 3.03 12.78
CA GLY A 74 -19.36 4.18 12.01
C GLY A 74 -19.15 4.01 10.52
N LYS A 75 -19.78 4.89 9.73
CA LYS A 75 -19.59 4.86 8.27
C LYS A 75 -18.12 5.03 7.94
N THR A 76 -17.58 4.08 7.21
CA THR A 76 -16.17 4.05 6.81
C THR A 76 -16.06 3.93 5.30
N ARG A 77 -15.12 4.68 4.74
CA ARG A 77 -14.66 4.53 3.36
C ARG A 77 -13.16 4.21 3.40
N MET A 78 -12.75 3.17 2.71
CA MET A 78 -11.35 2.73 2.73
C MET A 78 -10.76 2.77 1.32
N CYS A 79 -9.52 3.23 1.24
CA CYS A 79 -8.65 3.12 0.09
C CYS A 79 -7.56 2.10 0.42
N ILE A 80 -7.41 1.09 -0.40
CA ILE A 80 -6.36 0.07 -0.27
C ILE A 80 -5.33 0.37 -1.35
N LEU A 81 -4.08 0.54 -0.96
CA LEU A 81 -2.97 0.86 -1.84
C LEU A 81 -1.89 -0.22 -1.79
N GLN A 82 -1.66 -0.86 -2.93
CA GLN A 82 -0.52 -1.76 -3.12
C GLN A 82 0.69 -0.93 -3.55
N ALA A 83 1.71 -0.86 -2.71
CA ALA A 83 2.88 0.00 -2.86
C ALA A 83 4.22 -0.76 -2.94
N SER A 84 4.22 -2.03 -3.41
CA SER A 84 5.46 -2.80 -3.57
C SER A 84 6.44 -2.15 -4.54
N VAL A 85 5.95 -1.40 -5.52
CA VAL A 85 6.81 -0.63 -6.43
C VAL A 85 7.56 0.46 -5.66
N PHE A 86 6.90 1.14 -4.71
CA PHE A 86 7.59 2.07 -3.84
C PHE A 86 8.67 1.38 -3.01
N GLU A 87 8.42 0.20 -2.45
CA GLU A 87 9.42 -0.55 -1.67
C GLU A 87 10.69 -0.89 -2.48
N LYS A 88 10.53 -1.18 -3.77
CA LYS A 88 11.65 -1.50 -4.67
C LYS A 88 12.35 -0.27 -5.24
N TYR A 89 11.60 0.81 -5.51
CA TYR A 89 12.06 1.98 -6.26
C TYR A 89 11.96 3.29 -5.48
N TYR A 90 11.91 3.25 -4.15
CA TYR A 90 11.76 4.41 -3.25
C TYR A 90 12.78 5.53 -3.50
N TYR A 91 13.93 5.22 -4.07
CA TYR A 91 15.00 6.17 -4.37
C TYR A 91 14.78 6.98 -5.65
N ARG A 92 13.76 6.66 -6.44
CA ARG A 92 13.41 7.39 -7.66
C ARG A 92 12.51 8.58 -7.34
N ASP A 93 12.75 9.72 -7.97
CA ASP A 93 12.00 10.95 -7.66
C ASP A 93 10.55 10.92 -8.13
N PHE A 94 10.27 10.29 -9.26
CA PHE A 94 8.91 10.19 -9.82
C PHE A 94 7.96 9.32 -9.00
N ILE A 95 8.46 8.49 -8.09
CA ILE A 95 7.68 7.40 -7.50
C ILE A 95 6.43 7.87 -6.76
N PHE A 96 6.38 9.09 -6.25
CA PHE A 96 5.23 9.59 -5.53
C PHE A 96 4.05 9.93 -6.45
N ASP A 97 4.32 10.38 -7.67
CA ASP A 97 3.27 10.76 -8.63
C ASP A 97 2.42 9.57 -9.06
N GLU A 98 2.98 8.36 -9.01
CA GLU A 98 2.27 7.10 -9.27
C GLU A 98 1.12 6.86 -8.29
N TYR A 99 1.18 7.48 -7.11
CA TYR A 99 0.20 7.30 -6.03
C TYR A 99 -0.72 8.51 -5.83
N ARG A 100 -0.83 9.37 -6.83
CA ARG A 100 -1.66 10.59 -6.78
C ARG A 100 -3.11 10.30 -6.42
N ALA A 101 -3.72 9.24 -6.98
CA ALA A 101 -5.10 8.89 -6.68
C ALA A 101 -5.31 8.52 -5.19
N ALA A 102 -4.32 7.90 -4.54
CA ALA A 102 -4.37 7.62 -3.11
C ALA A 102 -4.20 8.89 -2.28
N LYS A 103 -3.35 9.84 -2.71
CA LYS A 103 -3.24 11.18 -2.11
C LYS A 103 -4.56 11.95 -2.22
N ASP A 104 -5.16 11.95 -3.41
CA ASP A 104 -6.40 12.70 -3.70
C ASP A 104 -7.61 12.11 -2.95
N PHE A 105 -7.51 10.89 -2.44
CA PHE A 105 -8.48 10.31 -1.52
C PHE A 105 -8.61 11.14 -0.24
N ALA A 106 -7.58 11.88 0.17
CA ALA A 106 -7.54 12.75 1.33
C ALA A 106 -8.01 12.02 2.61
N ALA A 107 -7.25 11.00 3.00
CA ALA A 107 -7.59 10.13 4.13
C ALA A 107 -7.54 10.87 5.48
N ASP A 108 -8.45 10.52 6.39
CA ASP A 108 -8.44 10.96 7.80
C ASP A 108 -7.46 10.13 8.63
N CYS A 109 -7.16 8.91 8.18
CA CYS A 109 -6.18 8.01 8.79
C CYS A 109 -5.42 7.26 7.71
N VAL A 110 -4.09 7.23 7.82
CA VAL A 110 -3.21 6.47 6.93
C VAL A 110 -2.48 5.41 7.75
N ILE A 111 -2.62 4.16 7.34
CA ILE A 111 -1.94 3.01 7.94
C ILE A 111 -0.84 2.57 6.97
N MET A 112 0.40 2.69 7.40
CA MET A 112 1.58 2.36 6.63
C MET A 112 2.11 0.98 7.04
N ARG A 113 1.98 0.01 6.15
CA ARG A 113 2.41 -1.37 6.35
C ARG A 113 3.23 -1.85 5.16
N ILE A 114 4.45 -1.35 5.03
CA ILE A 114 5.41 -1.70 3.98
C ILE A 114 6.80 -1.87 4.59
N SER A 115 7.60 -2.73 4.03
CA SER A 115 9.05 -2.89 4.17
C SER A 115 9.55 -4.25 3.67
N GLU A 116 8.66 -5.19 3.37
CA GLU A 116 8.98 -6.58 3.05
C GLU A 116 9.73 -6.74 1.73
N ASN A 117 9.52 -5.84 0.76
CA ASN A 117 10.16 -5.89 -0.56
C ASN A 117 11.38 -4.94 -0.67
N VAL A 118 11.79 -4.33 0.43
CA VAL A 118 13.02 -3.53 0.48
C VAL A 118 14.21 -4.48 0.46
N ALA A 119 15.10 -4.34 -0.54
CA ALA A 119 16.23 -5.23 -0.69
C ALA A 119 17.20 -5.14 0.51
N PRO A 120 17.53 -6.27 1.17
CA PRO A 120 18.40 -6.29 2.36
C PRO A 120 19.82 -5.74 2.08
N ALA A 121 20.27 -5.88 0.85
CA ALA A 121 21.60 -5.44 0.44
C ALA A 121 21.70 -3.94 0.14
N SER A 122 20.62 -3.20 0.24
CA SER A 122 20.70 -1.75 0.08
C SER A 122 21.32 -1.17 1.34
N LYS A 123 22.62 -0.84 1.29
CA LYS A 123 23.32 -0.01 2.29
C LYS A 123 22.69 1.41 2.42
N ARG A 124 21.38 1.51 2.26
CA ARG A 124 20.60 2.75 2.14
C ARG A 124 19.39 2.77 3.06
N SER A 125 19.50 2.12 4.23
CA SER A 125 18.41 2.09 5.23
C SER A 125 17.96 3.50 5.64
N ASP A 126 18.90 4.42 5.80
CA ASP A 126 18.64 5.82 6.09
C ASP A 126 17.87 6.53 4.96
N ILE A 127 18.21 6.23 3.70
CA ILE A 127 17.49 6.74 2.53
C ILE A 127 16.07 6.17 2.49
N PHE A 128 15.90 4.87 2.72
CA PHE A 128 14.57 4.25 2.75
C PHE A 128 13.70 4.91 3.83
N LEU A 129 14.18 5.01 5.05
CA LEU A 129 13.43 5.62 6.15
C LEU A 129 13.05 7.08 5.88
N LYS A 130 13.97 7.85 5.29
CA LYS A 130 13.69 9.23 4.86
C LYS A 130 12.59 9.25 3.81
N ARG A 131 12.68 8.42 2.76
CA ARG A 131 11.68 8.35 1.68
C ARG A 131 10.34 7.82 2.19
N TYR A 132 10.37 6.86 3.11
CA TYR A 132 9.17 6.32 3.74
C TYR A 132 8.39 7.39 4.50
N LYS A 133 9.08 8.21 5.29
CA LYS A 133 8.47 9.36 5.98
C LYS A 133 7.91 10.38 4.98
N GLN A 134 8.65 10.68 3.91
CA GLN A 134 8.18 11.56 2.84
C GLN A 134 6.93 11.00 2.15
N PHE A 135 6.90 9.70 1.89
CA PHE A 135 5.76 9.02 1.27
C PHE A 135 4.53 9.05 2.17
N ALA A 136 4.70 8.76 3.46
CA ALA A 136 3.62 8.88 4.43
C ALA A 136 3.07 10.32 4.47
N GLY A 137 3.94 11.33 4.51
CA GLY A 137 3.54 12.73 4.45
C GLY A 137 2.88 13.14 3.14
N TYR A 138 3.30 12.56 2.00
CA TYR A 138 2.66 12.81 0.71
C TYR A 138 1.23 12.26 0.65
N LEU A 139 1.00 11.09 1.25
CA LEU A 139 -0.30 10.40 1.25
C LEU A 139 -1.26 10.94 2.32
N SER A 140 -0.73 11.55 3.38
CA SER A 140 -1.54 12.12 4.46
C SER A 140 -1.89 13.57 4.19
N GLY A 141 -3.11 13.99 4.52
CA GLY A 141 -3.46 15.40 4.65
C GLY A 141 -2.88 15.99 5.94
N GLU A 142 -2.99 17.30 6.11
CA GLU A 142 -2.44 18.04 7.27
C GLU A 142 -2.93 17.51 8.63
N ASN A 143 -4.14 16.96 8.69
CA ASN A 143 -4.78 16.50 9.91
C ASN A 143 -4.95 14.97 9.99
N ALA A 144 -4.37 14.21 9.05
CA ALA A 144 -4.51 12.77 9.03
C ALA A 144 -3.73 12.12 10.19
N LYS A 145 -4.34 11.11 10.81
CA LYS A 145 -3.64 10.24 11.74
C LYS A 145 -2.73 9.29 10.97
N LEU A 146 -1.48 9.18 11.40
CA LEU A 146 -0.51 8.24 10.83
C LEU A 146 -0.29 7.08 11.80
N ILE A 147 -0.44 5.86 11.29
CA ILE A 147 -0.16 4.61 12.00
C ILE A 147 0.90 3.86 11.21
N PHE A 148 2.02 3.57 11.83
CA PHE A 148 3.05 2.72 11.26
C PHE A 148 3.00 1.35 11.94
N THR A 149 3.02 0.30 11.15
CA THR A 149 3.14 -1.06 11.66
C THR A 149 4.53 -1.61 11.37
N THR A 150 4.95 -2.60 12.12
CA THR A 150 6.11 -3.41 11.77
C THR A 150 5.82 -4.26 10.54
N GLY A 151 6.86 -4.69 9.82
CA GLY A 151 6.75 -5.66 8.74
C GLY A 151 6.31 -7.03 9.24
N PHE A 152 5.85 -7.88 8.32
CA PHE A 152 5.50 -9.27 8.62
C PHE A 152 6.74 -10.12 8.95
N TRP A 153 7.84 -9.83 8.26
CA TRP A 153 9.13 -10.47 8.50
C TRP A 153 10.02 -9.55 9.34
N LYS A 154 10.83 -10.15 10.17
CA LYS A 154 11.94 -9.42 10.80
C LYS A 154 12.90 -8.99 9.70
N ASN A 155 13.09 -7.71 9.54
CA ASN A 155 14.08 -7.13 8.63
C ASN A 155 14.90 -6.05 9.35
N GLU A 156 15.99 -5.58 8.73
CA GLU A 156 16.88 -4.59 9.30
C GLU A 156 16.26 -3.18 9.42
N PHE A 157 15.05 -2.99 8.89
CA PHE A 157 14.34 -1.70 8.85
C PHE A 157 13.10 -1.68 9.78
N ALA A 158 12.76 -2.79 10.42
CA ALA A 158 11.57 -2.95 11.27
C ALA A 158 11.90 -2.75 12.75
#